data_cec225bedd068f8e3e88feff17d61856
#
_entry.id   cec225bedd068f8e3e88feff17d61856
#
_cell.length_a   1.000
_cell.length_b   1.000
_cell.length_c   1.000
_cell.angle_alpha   90.00
_cell.angle_beta   90.00
_cell.angle_gamma   90.00
#
_symmetry.space_group_name_H-M   'P 1'
#
loop_
_entity.id
_entity.type
_entity.pdbx_description
1 polymer ?
#
loop_
_entity_poly.entity_id
_entity_poly.type
_entity_poly.pdbx_seq_one_letter_code
_entity_poly.pdbx_strand_id
1 'polypeptide(L)'
;MMGERRFFLDVRQSATGVSWEHRLTERQDMAALAIAQGHGVPDIVARVLAGRGVTVEQTERFLDPTIRELLPNPASLTDMEKAAARIADAVVAGERVAIFGDYDVDGAASSALLKRFLAHFSVPSEIYIPDRIFEGYGPNPEAMRELISRGAKLIVTVDCGTNSAVSIEAAKEAGADVVVLDHHQVGGPLPAADAVVNPNREDDLSGQGHLCAAGVVFLCLVQTAKVLRERLPNVAPVDLLSLLDLAALATVCDVVPLTGVNRAFVVKGLQVARQQKNEGLAALARVSRIGEPINTFHLAYLIGPRINAGGRIGDAALGSRLLATEDPVEAASIAETLDRLNQERQQMELEMLAQARAEADAELAGGTGPGIVVTASNSWHPGIVGLLASRLKEHARRPAFAIAFNANGIGTGSGRSVSGFDLGRLVREAAQAGLIAKGGGHGMAAGITVERSKLGALRAFFEERAAADVFRLQSEESLAIDGALAAEGATLALLDELEKAGPFGAGHIAPVFVLPRHRLIDARPIGTNHIRADLQSQSGGNLQAIAFRAVDTALGEFLFKNRGKTVHIAGSLSGNYWNGNRSVQFRITDAAIA
;
A
#
# COMPACT_ATOMS: atom_id res chain seq x y z
N MET A 1 -8.90 -29.29 12.83
CA MET A 1 -9.23 -30.14 11.65
C MET A 1 -8.96 -29.26 10.45
N MET A 2 -7.93 -29.56 9.66
CA MET A 2 -7.75 -28.97 8.33
C MET A 2 -8.94 -29.43 7.49
N GLY A 3 -9.77 -28.50 7.02
CA GLY A 3 -10.88 -28.80 6.12
C GLY A 3 -10.32 -29.41 4.84
N GLU A 4 -11.06 -30.34 4.24
CA GLU A 4 -10.71 -30.96 2.98
C GLU A 4 -10.54 -29.88 1.90
N ARG A 5 -9.39 -29.82 1.22
CA ARG A 5 -9.11 -28.84 0.17
C ARG A 5 -10.10 -29.05 -0.99
N ARG A 6 -10.89 -28.03 -1.30
CA ARG A 6 -11.87 -28.03 -2.39
C ARG A 6 -11.23 -27.47 -3.66
N PHE A 7 -10.70 -28.36 -4.50
CA PHE A 7 -10.07 -27.96 -5.75
C PHE A 7 -11.09 -27.45 -6.76
N PHE A 8 -10.75 -26.30 -7.38
CA PHE A 8 -11.56 -25.72 -8.46
C PHE A 8 -11.19 -26.37 -9.79
N LEU A 9 -12.18 -26.99 -10.47
CA LEU A 9 -12.00 -27.75 -11.72
C LEU A 9 -10.91 -28.85 -11.61
N ASP A 10 -10.71 -29.45 -10.43
CA ASP A 10 -9.69 -30.44 -10.15
C ASP A 10 -8.25 -30.04 -10.47
N VAL A 11 -7.98 -28.73 -10.62
CA VAL A 11 -6.64 -28.22 -10.89
C VAL A 11 -5.78 -28.32 -9.62
N ARG A 12 -4.94 -29.34 -9.54
CA ARG A 12 -3.99 -29.59 -8.44
C ARG A 12 -2.62 -28.96 -8.71
N GLN A 13 -2.28 -28.78 -9.98
CA GLN A 13 -1.05 -28.16 -10.43
C GLN A 13 -1.30 -27.39 -11.73
N SER A 14 -1.14 -26.07 -11.66
CA SER A 14 -1.32 -25.15 -12.77
C SER A 14 0.00 -24.86 -13.50
N ALA A 15 -0.02 -23.98 -14.49
CA ALA A 15 1.17 -23.50 -15.19
C ALA A 15 2.18 -22.82 -14.27
N THR A 16 1.71 -22.14 -13.20
CA THR A 16 2.58 -21.50 -12.20
C THR A 16 2.93 -22.43 -11.03
N GLY A 17 2.49 -23.71 -11.08
CA GLY A 17 2.82 -24.72 -10.09
C GLY A 17 1.93 -24.73 -8.85
N VAL A 18 0.87 -23.91 -8.79
CA VAL A 18 -0.06 -23.84 -7.64
C VAL A 18 -1.36 -24.61 -7.91
N SER A 19 -2.06 -25.02 -6.84
CA SER A 19 -3.42 -25.55 -6.95
C SER A 19 -4.44 -24.42 -7.05
N TRP A 20 -5.60 -24.71 -7.67
CA TRP A 20 -6.75 -23.80 -7.66
C TRP A 20 -7.79 -24.29 -6.67
N GLU A 21 -8.22 -23.41 -5.79
CA GLU A 21 -9.17 -23.75 -4.74
C GLU A 21 -10.38 -22.82 -4.76
N HIS A 22 -11.53 -23.33 -4.34
CA HIS A 22 -12.71 -22.49 -4.14
C HIS A 22 -12.41 -21.47 -3.04
N ARG A 23 -12.63 -20.17 -3.31
CA ARG A 23 -12.51 -19.14 -2.27
C ARG A 23 -13.60 -19.28 -1.23
N LEU A 24 -14.84 -19.57 -1.65
CA LEU A 24 -15.98 -19.67 -0.78
C LEU A 24 -16.04 -21.02 -0.09
N THR A 25 -16.32 -20.99 1.20
CA THR A 25 -16.81 -22.15 1.94
C THR A 25 -18.28 -22.41 1.58
N GLU A 26 -18.82 -23.58 1.91
CA GLU A 26 -20.24 -23.89 1.67
C GLU A 26 -21.17 -22.87 2.34
N ARG A 27 -20.83 -22.40 3.55
CA ARG A 27 -21.59 -21.37 4.25
C ARG A 27 -21.57 -20.04 3.47
N GLN A 28 -20.44 -19.68 2.88
CA GLN A 28 -20.31 -18.46 2.06
C GLN A 28 -21.01 -18.61 0.70
N ASP A 29 -21.09 -19.83 0.12
CA ASP A 29 -21.90 -20.08 -1.06
C ASP A 29 -23.39 -19.81 -0.79
N MET A 30 -23.91 -20.23 0.38
CA MET A 30 -25.28 -19.90 0.81
C MET A 30 -25.47 -18.40 1.07
N ALA A 31 -24.49 -17.74 1.67
CA ALA A 31 -24.54 -16.28 1.87
C ALA A 31 -24.56 -15.54 0.53
N ALA A 32 -23.76 -15.97 -0.45
CA ALA A 32 -23.77 -15.38 -1.80
C ALA A 32 -25.15 -15.47 -2.46
N LEU A 33 -25.83 -16.65 -2.36
CA LEU A 33 -27.17 -16.80 -2.88
C LEU A 33 -28.18 -15.85 -2.21
N ALA A 34 -28.09 -15.72 -0.88
CA ALA A 34 -28.95 -14.81 -0.12
C ALA A 34 -28.71 -13.34 -0.49
N ILE A 35 -27.44 -12.93 -0.68
CA ILE A 35 -27.08 -11.59 -1.17
C ILE A 35 -27.66 -11.33 -2.55
N ALA A 36 -27.49 -12.27 -3.50
CA ALA A 36 -27.99 -12.12 -4.86
C ALA A 36 -29.52 -11.94 -4.89
N GLN A 37 -30.26 -12.75 -4.12
CA GLN A 37 -31.70 -12.70 -4.04
C GLN A 37 -32.22 -11.47 -3.28
N GLY A 38 -31.55 -11.08 -2.19
CA GLY A 38 -32.00 -9.99 -1.33
C GLY A 38 -31.74 -8.60 -1.93
N HIS A 39 -30.68 -8.42 -2.71
CA HIS A 39 -30.26 -7.13 -3.25
C HIS A 39 -30.28 -7.06 -4.79
N GLY A 40 -30.67 -8.13 -5.49
CA GLY A 40 -30.75 -8.14 -6.95
C GLY A 40 -29.41 -7.96 -7.67
N VAL A 41 -28.29 -8.22 -6.99
CA VAL A 41 -26.95 -8.16 -7.61
C VAL A 41 -26.65 -9.45 -8.37
N PRO A 42 -25.83 -9.41 -9.45
CA PRO A 42 -25.43 -10.63 -10.16
C PRO A 42 -24.79 -11.66 -9.23
N ASP A 43 -25.06 -12.95 -9.46
CA ASP A 43 -24.52 -14.05 -8.63
C ASP A 43 -23.00 -13.95 -8.44
N ILE A 44 -22.29 -13.66 -9.52
CA ILE A 44 -20.81 -13.53 -9.48
C ILE A 44 -20.34 -12.39 -8.57
N VAL A 45 -21.09 -11.29 -8.49
CA VAL A 45 -20.81 -10.16 -7.58
C VAL A 45 -21.13 -10.56 -6.14
N ALA A 46 -22.25 -11.23 -5.92
CA ALA A 46 -22.62 -11.74 -4.60
C ALA A 46 -21.59 -12.74 -4.06
N ARG A 47 -21.01 -13.59 -4.90
CA ARG A 47 -19.90 -14.48 -4.55
C ARG A 47 -18.66 -13.70 -4.13
N VAL A 48 -18.32 -12.63 -4.86
CA VAL A 48 -17.21 -11.73 -4.49
C VAL A 48 -17.46 -11.11 -3.11
N LEU A 49 -18.65 -10.60 -2.85
CA LEU A 49 -19.00 -10.00 -1.55
C LEU A 49 -18.93 -11.02 -0.41
N ALA A 50 -19.58 -12.18 -0.57
CA ALA A 50 -19.57 -13.24 0.43
C ALA A 50 -18.15 -13.78 0.73
N GLY A 51 -17.32 -13.92 -0.32
CA GLY A 51 -15.91 -14.31 -0.19
C GLY A 51 -15.04 -13.31 0.54
N ARG A 52 -15.52 -12.07 0.74
CA ARG A 52 -14.87 -11.00 1.54
C ARG A 52 -15.56 -10.81 2.89
N GLY A 53 -16.47 -11.73 3.25
CA GLY A 53 -17.16 -11.71 4.54
C GLY A 53 -18.28 -10.68 4.66
N VAL A 54 -18.74 -10.11 3.54
CA VAL A 54 -19.88 -9.18 3.53
C VAL A 54 -21.16 -9.99 3.77
N THR A 55 -21.97 -9.58 4.75
CA THR A 55 -23.28 -10.20 5.02
C THR A 55 -24.40 -9.58 4.18
N VAL A 56 -25.57 -10.22 4.17
CA VAL A 56 -26.75 -9.69 3.49
C VAL A 56 -27.07 -8.28 3.97
N GLU A 57 -27.08 -8.08 5.29
CA GLU A 57 -27.40 -6.79 5.92
C GLU A 57 -26.37 -5.68 5.63
N GLN A 58 -25.12 -6.07 5.37
CA GLN A 58 -24.05 -5.14 5.07
C GLN A 58 -23.94 -4.78 3.59
N THR A 59 -24.61 -5.53 2.71
CA THR A 59 -24.40 -5.45 1.26
C THR A 59 -24.62 -4.05 0.70
N GLU A 60 -25.73 -3.42 1.00
CA GLU A 60 -26.05 -2.07 0.48
C GLU A 60 -25.00 -1.03 0.91
N ARG A 61 -24.71 -0.98 2.21
CA ARG A 61 -23.68 -0.08 2.76
C ARG A 61 -22.28 -0.39 2.22
N PHE A 62 -22.01 -1.64 1.88
CA PHE A 62 -20.72 -2.03 1.30
C PHE A 62 -20.60 -1.57 -0.16
N LEU A 63 -21.66 -1.66 -0.95
CA LEU A 63 -21.67 -1.27 -2.37
C LEU A 63 -21.66 0.26 -2.55
N ASP A 64 -22.28 1.02 -1.65
CA ASP A 64 -22.24 2.49 -1.61
C ASP A 64 -21.86 3.00 -0.21
N PRO A 65 -20.58 2.90 0.18
CA PRO A 65 -20.12 3.35 1.48
C PRO A 65 -20.18 4.88 1.58
N THR A 66 -20.75 5.38 2.70
CA THR A 66 -20.78 6.82 2.98
C THR A 66 -19.88 7.16 4.16
N ILE A 67 -19.24 8.35 4.10
CA ILE A 67 -18.44 8.85 5.25
C ILE A 67 -19.31 8.98 6.48
N ARG A 68 -20.54 9.46 6.34
CA ARG A 68 -21.48 9.68 7.45
C ARG A 68 -21.75 8.41 8.27
N GLU A 69 -21.85 7.25 7.60
CA GLU A 69 -22.21 5.99 8.25
C GLU A 69 -20.99 5.21 8.75
N LEU A 70 -19.83 5.39 8.10
CA LEU A 70 -18.64 4.59 8.37
C LEU A 70 -17.58 5.35 9.18
N LEU A 71 -17.67 6.68 9.28
CA LEU A 71 -16.73 7.44 10.09
C LEU A 71 -16.94 7.09 11.58
N PRO A 72 -15.92 6.56 12.26
CA PRO A 72 -16.02 6.31 13.68
C PRO A 72 -16.18 7.63 14.44
N ASN A 73 -16.70 7.58 15.66
CA ASN A 73 -16.64 8.75 16.52
C ASN A 73 -15.17 9.08 16.82
N PRO A 74 -14.64 10.23 16.40
CA PRO A 74 -13.23 10.54 16.61
C PRO A 74 -12.81 10.49 18.09
N ALA A 75 -13.70 10.87 18.99
CA ALA A 75 -13.45 10.84 20.44
C ALA A 75 -13.26 9.42 21.02
N SER A 76 -13.50 8.36 20.23
CA SER A 76 -13.19 6.99 20.66
C SER A 76 -11.69 6.67 20.64
N LEU A 77 -10.88 7.44 19.89
CA LEU A 77 -9.43 7.27 19.91
C LEU A 77 -8.86 7.94 21.16
N THR A 78 -7.97 7.26 21.84
CA THR A 78 -7.32 7.77 23.05
C THR A 78 -6.58 9.06 22.76
N ASP A 79 -6.69 10.06 23.66
CA ASP A 79 -6.15 11.43 23.56
C ASP A 79 -6.68 12.29 22.40
N MET A 80 -7.61 11.83 21.58
CA MET A 80 -8.14 12.59 20.43
C MET A 80 -8.76 13.94 20.85
N GLU A 81 -9.52 13.96 21.95
CA GLU A 81 -10.12 15.20 22.44
C GLU A 81 -9.08 16.21 22.94
N LYS A 82 -7.99 15.73 23.59
CA LYS A 82 -6.86 16.57 24.00
C LYS A 82 -6.12 17.14 22.79
N ALA A 83 -5.82 16.30 21.80
CA ALA A 83 -5.16 16.72 20.56
C ALA A 83 -5.99 17.80 19.84
N ALA A 84 -7.28 17.54 19.64
CA ALA A 84 -8.18 18.46 18.98
C ALA A 84 -8.33 19.80 19.74
N ALA A 85 -8.42 19.74 21.08
CA ALA A 85 -8.49 20.93 21.92
C ALA A 85 -7.20 21.77 21.81
N ARG A 86 -6.01 21.13 21.87
CA ARG A 86 -4.72 21.85 21.76
C ARG A 86 -4.51 22.48 20.37
N ILE A 87 -4.89 21.78 19.29
CA ILE A 87 -4.84 22.34 17.95
C ILE A 87 -5.84 23.51 17.82
N ALA A 88 -7.05 23.37 18.37
CA ALA A 88 -8.03 24.45 18.38
C ALA A 88 -7.54 25.67 19.20
N ASP A 89 -6.84 25.48 20.31
CA ASP A 89 -6.21 26.57 21.07
C ASP A 89 -5.19 27.31 20.20
N ALA A 90 -4.34 26.61 19.47
CA ALA A 90 -3.39 27.22 18.54
C ALA A 90 -4.06 28.04 17.43
N VAL A 91 -5.19 27.51 16.89
CA VAL A 91 -5.98 28.23 15.88
C VAL A 91 -6.56 29.52 16.46
N VAL A 92 -7.20 29.46 17.63
CA VAL A 92 -7.83 30.62 18.28
C VAL A 92 -6.80 31.66 18.67
N ALA A 93 -5.63 31.24 19.15
CA ALA A 93 -4.54 32.14 19.56
C ALA A 93 -3.67 32.64 18.38
N GLY A 94 -3.84 32.08 17.18
CA GLY A 94 -2.98 32.41 16.02
C GLY A 94 -1.53 31.97 16.22
N GLU A 95 -1.29 30.90 16.97
CA GLU A 95 0.06 30.41 17.26
C GLU A 95 0.73 29.85 16.00
N ARG A 96 2.06 29.98 15.92
CA ARG A 96 2.82 29.30 14.87
C ARG A 96 2.88 27.80 15.16
N VAL A 97 2.47 26.99 14.17
CA VAL A 97 2.45 25.53 14.23
C VAL A 97 3.51 24.95 13.31
N ALA A 98 4.35 24.06 13.82
CA ALA A 98 5.24 23.23 13.01
C ALA A 98 4.59 21.86 12.79
N ILE A 99 4.58 21.38 11.55
CA ILE A 99 4.09 20.07 11.16
C ILE A 99 5.33 19.22 10.84
N PHE A 100 5.62 18.25 11.68
CA PHE A 100 6.73 17.34 11.49
C PHE A 100 6.20 16.04 10.87
N GLY A 101 6.49 15.77 9.60
CA GLY A 101 5.98 14.61 8.89
C GLY A 101 7.04 13.60 8.49
N ASP A 102 6.59 12.46 7.95
CA ASP A 102 7.47 11.49 7.31
C ASP A 102 7.59 11.78 5.79
N TYR A 103 8.61 11.16 5.18
CA TYR A 103 9.01 11.38 3.78
C TYR A 103 8.23 10.55 2.75
N ASP A 104 7.34 9.67 3.17
CA ASP A 104 6.52 8.85 2.26
C ASP A 104 5.17 9.50 1.94
N VAL A 105 4.31 8.77 1.23
CA VAL A 105 3.01 9.32 0.80
C VAL A 105 2.08 9.56 1.98
N ASP A 106 2.08 8.72 3.01
CA ASP A 106 1.21 8.89 4.18
C ASP A 106 1.62 10.12 4.98
N GLY A 107 2.93 10.27 5.27
CA GLY A 107 3.47 11.46 5.90
C GLY A 107 3.25 12.74 5.09
N ALA A 108 3.43 12.68 3.77
CA ALA A 108 3.20 13.82 2.88
C ALA A 108 1.72 14.25 2.84
N ALA A 109 0.79 13.28 2.72
CA ALA A 109 -0.64 13.55 2.71
C ALA A 109 -1.14 14.02 4.08
N SER A 110 -0.67 13.42 5.17
CA SER A 110 -0.93 13.82 6.55
C SER A 110 -0.52 15.27 6.81
N SER A 111 0.70 15.62 6.40
CA SER A 111 1.22 17.00 6.49
C SER A 111 0.39 17.98 5.69
N ALA A 112 0.01 17.63 4.47
CA ALA A 112 -0.81 18.46 3.61
C ALA A 112 -2.23 18.65 4.15
N LEU A 113 -2.86 17.61 4.70
CA LEU A 113 -4.17 17.68 5.35
C LEU A 113 -4.17 18.72 6.48
N LEU A 114 -3.22 18.61 7.40
CA LEU A 114 -3.11 19.54 8.52
C LEU A 114 -2.73 20.95 8.05
N LYS A 115 -1.81 21.09 7.11
CA LYS A 115 -1.41 22.39 6.54
C LYS A 115 -2.58 23.13 5.90
N ARG A 116 -3.36 22.44 5.07
CA ARG A 116 -4.54 23.03 4.40
C ARG A 116 -5.63 23.38 5.40
N PHE A 117 -5.84 22.57 6.43
CA PHE A 117 -6.76 22.89 7.53
C PHE A 117 -6.34 24.17 8.27
N LEU A 118 -5.07 24.27 8.68
CA LEU A 118 -4.55 25.45 9.38
C LEU A 118 -4.59 26.71 8.50
N ALA A 119 -4.32 26.57 7.20
CA ALA A 119 -4.39 27.66 6.23
C ALA A 119 -5.79 28.26 6.10
N HIS A 120 -6.86 27.44 6.19
CA HIS A 120 -8.24 27.91 6.21
C HIS A 120 -8.51 28.93 7.33
N PHE A 121 -7.86 28.76 8.47
CA PHE A 121 -7.94 29.66 9.63
C PHE A 121 -6.82 30.73 9.64
N SER A 122 -6.03 30.83 8.57
CA SER A 122 -4.89 31.77 8.46
C SER A 122 -3.82 31.57 9.56
N VAL A 123 -3.68 30.35 10.09
CA VAL A 123 -2.68 30.01 11.10
C VAL A 123 -1.30 29.88 10.43
N PRO A 124 -0.26 30.62 10.91
CA PRO A 124 1.07 30.49 10.38
C PRO A 124 1.63 29.09 10.69
N SER A 125 1.94 28.32 9.64
CA SER A 125 2.42 26.96 9.80
C SER A 125 3.50 26.62 8.79
N GLU A 126 4.43 25.75 9.17
CA GLU A 126 5.48 25.22 8.32
C GLU A 126 5.51 23.68 8.38
N ILE A 127 5.86 23.04 7.26
CA ILE A 127 6.09 21.59 7.19
C ILE A 127 7.59 21.34 7.25
N TYR A 128 8.00 20.39 8.08
CA TYR A 128 9.35 19.89 8.17
C TYR A 128 9.36 18.38 7.93
N ILE A 129 10.15 17.93 6.99
CA ILE A 129 10.34 16.51 6.69
C ILE A 129 11.85 16.21 6.84
N PRO A 130 12.24 15.27 7.70
CA PRO A 130 13.66 14.97 7.92
C PRO A 130 14.27 14.30 6.68
N ASP A 131 15.56 14.55 6.44
CA ASP A 131 16.31 13.83 5.42
C ASP A 131 16.58 12.39 5.89
N ARG A 132 16.04 11.43 5.13
CA ARG A 132 16.14 10.01 5.45
C ARG A 132 17.56 9.49 5.61
N ILE A 133 18.50 10.06 4.83
CA ILE A 133 19.88 9.57 4.76
C ILE A 133 20.73 10.20 5.87
N PHE A 134 20.53 11.49 6.12
CA PHE A 134 21.35 12.27 7.07
C PHE A 134 20.75 12.32 8.46
N GLU A 135 19.42 12.45 8.58
CA GLU A 135 18.73 12.60 9.86
C GLU A 135 18.06 11.30 10.33
N GLY A 136 17.75 10.39 9.39
CA GLY A 136 17.08 9.12 9.68
C GLY A 136 15.56 9.22 9.64
N TYR A 137 14.89 8.34 10.38
CA TYR A 137 13.44 8.27 10.45
C TYR A 137 12.91 8.97 11.69
N GLY A 138 11.87 9.79 11.50
CA GLY A 138 11.10 10.42 12.54
C GLY A 138 11.79 11.61 13.21
N PRO A 139 11.17 12.14 14.27
CA PRO A 139 11.67 13.32 14.98
C PRO A 139 13.06 13.11 15.60
N ASN A 140 13.91 14.13 15.47
CA ASN A 140 15.20 14.22 16.13
C ASN A 140 15.30 15.49 17.00
N PRO A 141 16.07 15.49 18.11
CA PRO A 141 16.13 16.62 19.04
C PRO A 141 16.59 17.93 18.42
N GLU A 142 17.46 17.87 17.42
CA GLU A 142 18.03 19.06 16.76
C GLU A 142 16.95 19.75 15.92
N ALA A 143 16.24 19.01 15.08
CA ALA A 143 15.13 19.52 14.28
C ALA A 143 14.01 20.10 15.16
N MET A 144 13.68 19.44 16.29
CA MET A 144 12.69 19.95 17.23
C MET A 144 13.09 21.33 17.79
N ARG A 145 14.33 21.48 18.26
CA ARG A 145 14.83 22.77 18.76
C ARG A 145 14.89 23.85 17.67
N GLU A 146 15.25 23.47 16.45
CA GLU A 146 15.27 24.38 15.31
C GLU A 146 13.87 24.95 15.00
N LEU A 147 12.83 24.10 14.94
CA LEU A 147 11.46 24.55 14.73
C LEU A 147 10.99 25.52 15.83
N ILE A 148 11.34 25.24 17.08
CA ILE A 148 11.02 26.12 18.21
C ILE A 148 11.77 27.46 18.09
N SER A 149 13.03 27.44 17.68
CA SER A 149 13.82 28.66 17.45
C SER A 149 13.24 29.57 16.37
N ARG A 150 12.51 28.97 15.39
CA ARG A 150 11.74 29.67 14.35
C ARG A 150 10.38 30.17 14.85
N GLY A 151 10.07 29.93 16.12
CA GLY A 151 8.87 30.45 16.80
C GLY A 151 7.69 29.50 16.88
N ALA A 152 7.85 28.21 16.57
CA ALA A 152 6.81 27.22 16.76
C ALA A 152 6.42 27.11 18.25
N LYS A 153 5.12 27.22 18.55
CA LYS A 153 4.55 27.03 19.88
C LYS A 153 3.93 25.66 20.05
N LEU A 154 3.44 25.11 18.95
CA LEU A 154 2.92 23.75 18.84
C LEU A 154 3.67 23.02 17.73
N ILE A 155 4.17 21.82 18.04
CA ILE A 155 4.67 20.87 17.04
C ILE A 155 3.64 19.75 16.93
N VAL A 156 3.15 19.48 15.73
CA VAL A 156 2.30 18.32 15.47
C VAL A 156 3.09 17.33 14.63
N THR A 157 3.42 16.17 15.20
CA THR A 157 4.06 15.11 14.42
C THR A 157 2.97 14.28 13.75
N VAL A 158 3.16 13.96 12.48
CA VAL A 158 2.24 13.16 11.68
C VAL A 158 2.97 12.00 11.02
N ASP A 159 2.40 10.80 11.10
CA ASP A 159 3.00 9.56 10.59
C ASP A 159 4.35 9.20 11.23
N CYS A 160 4.60 9.72 12.40
CA CYS A 160 5.78 9.48 13.22
C CYS A 160 5.56 10.04 14.64
N GLY A 161 6.46 9.72 15.54
CA GLY A 161 6.50 10.35 16.86
C GLY A 161 6.19 9.42 18.02
N THR A 162 5.36 8.40 17.84
CA THR A 162 4.99 7.47 18.91
C THR A 162 6.21 6.84 19.62
N ASN A 163 7.27 6.56 18.87
CA ASN A 163 8.50 5.95 19.39
C ASN A 163 9.66 6.96 19.58
N SER A 164 9.36 8.28 19.65
CA SER A 164 10.37 9.36 19.63
C SER A 164 10.46 10.10 20.97
N ALA A 165 10.46 9.37 22.09
CA ALA A 165 10.42 9.95 23.45
C ALA A 165 11.47 11.03 23.70
N VAL A 166 12.74 10.78 23.34
CA VAL A 166 13.86 11.73 23.54
C VAL A 166 13.67 13.04 22.77
N SER A 167 13.16 12.95 21.55
CA SER A 167 12.94 14.13 20.70
C SER A 167 11.77 14.98 21.17
N ILE A 168 10.71 14.32 21.65
CA ILE A 168 9.53 14.99 22.20
C ILE A 168 9.86 15.65 23.54
N GLU A 169 10.65 14.99 24.40
CA GLU A 169 11.16 15.58 25.65
C GLU A 169 11.99 16.84 25.35
N ALA A 170 12.90 16.78 24.37
CA ALA A 170 13.69 17.93 23.95
C ALA A 170 12.83 19.12 23.47
N ALA A 171 11.70 18.85 22.78
CA ALA A 171 10.76 19.88 22.39
C ALA A 171 10.03 20.50 23.59
N LYS A 172 9.57 19.67 24.55
CA LYS A 172 8.92 20.13 25.79
C LYS A 172 9.87 20.95 26.65
N GLU A 173 11.11 20.52 26.82
CA GLU A 173 12.15 21.29 27.54
C GLU A 173 12.45 22.65 26.89
N ALA A 174 12.36 22.72 25.54
CA ALA A 174 12.52 23.97 24.80
C ALA A 174 11.26 24.85 24.79
N GLY A 175 10.17 24.42 25.43
CA GLY A 175 8.97 25.23 25.69
C GLY A 175 7.89 25.20 24.61
N ALA A 176 7.86 24.17 23.77
CA ALA A 176 6.76 23.93 22.84
C ALA A 176 5.85 22.79 23.34
N ASP A 177 4.57 22.86 22.98
CA ASP A 177 3.68 21.74 23.12
C ASP A 177 3.80 20.79 21.93
N VAL A 178 3.55 19.49 22.17
CA VAL A 178 3.65 18.46 21.15
C VAL A 178 2.40 17.60 21.09
N VAL A 179 1.84 17.46 19.89
CA VAL A 179 0.75 16.52 19.59
C VAL A 179 1.28 15.48 18.60
N VAL A 180 1.08 14.20 18.90
CA VAL A 180 1.48 13.08 18.04
C VAL A 180 0.22 12.51 17.39
N LEU A 181 0.19 12.45 16.05
CA LEU A 181 -0.85 11.80 15.24
C LEU A 181 -0.19 10.70 14.41
N ASP A 182 -0.24 9.47 14.88
CA ASP A 182 0.56 8.36 14.35
C ASP A 182 -0.27 7.07 14.30
N HIS A 183 0.23 6.05 13.60
CA HIS A 183 -0.39 4.73 13.51
C HIS A 183 0.62 3.58 13.65
N HIS A 184 1.89 3.89 13.80
CA HIS A 184 2.94 2.87 13.95
C HIS A 184 2.78 2.05 15.24
N GLN A 185 3.30 0.82 15.21
CA GLN A 185 3.32 -0.05 16.39
C GLN A 185 4.14 0.59 17.53
N VAL A 186 3.62 0.48 18.73
CA VAL A 186 4.27 1.02 19.93
C VAL A 186 5.41 0.09 20.33
N GLY A 187 6.64 0.61 20.33
CA GLY A 187 7.86 -0.16 20.63
C GLY A 187 8.40 0.01 22.05
N GLY A 188 7.70 0.75 22.91
CA GLY A 188 8.13 1.05 24.27
C GLY A 188 7.18 1.99 25.00
N PRO A 189 7.60 2.69 26.07
CA PRO A 189 6.76 3.67 26.74
C PRO A 189 6.42 4.83 25.79
N LEU A 190 5.18 5.34 25.89
CA LEU A 190 4.73 6.48 25.11
C LEU A 190 5.53 7.74 25.45
N PRO A 191 5.76 8.64 24.49
CA PRO A 191 6.44 9.91 24.74
C PRO A 191 5.59 10.84 25.62
N ALA A 192 6.24 11.74 26.36
CA ALA A 192 5.60 12.74 27.22
C ALA A 192 5.06 13.94 26.41
N ALA A 193 4.32 13.68 25.34
CA ALA A 193 3.61 14.67 24.55
C ALA A 193 2.33 15.14 25.25
N ASP A 194 1.75 16.27 24.84
CA ASP A 194 0.48 16.78 25.35
C ASP A 194 -0.70 15.89 24.95
N ALA A 195 -0.59 15.24 23.79
CA ALA A 195 -1.47 14.19 23.34
C ALA A 195 -0.74 13.22 22.40
N VAL A 196 -1.03 11.92 22.53
CA VAL A 196 -0.55 10.88 21.61
C VAL A 196 -1.75 10.14 21.07
N VAL A 197 -2.19 10.48 19.87
CA VAL A 197 -3.27 9.78 19.18
C VAL A 197 -2.65 8.73 18.27
N ASN A 198 -2.80 7.48 18.67
CA ASN A 198 -2.34 6.33 17.91
C ASN A 198 -3.26 5.14 18.20
N PRO A 199 -4.04 4.64 17.24
CA PRO A 199 -4.98 3.54 17.44
C PRO A 199 -4.30 2.17 17.70
N ASN A 200 -2.96 2.09 17.61
CA ASN A 200 -2.16 0.92 17.92
C ASN A 200 -1.53 0.95 19.32
N ARG A 201 -1.93 1.91 20.17
CA ARG A 201 -1.61 1.92 21.60
C ARG A 201 -2.31 0.77 22.31
N GLU A 202 -1.68 0.21 23.35
CA GLU A 202 -2.28 -0.87 24.15
C GLU A 202 -3.57 -0.44 24.87
N ASP A 203 -3.68 0.85 25.23
CA ASP A 203 -4.83 1.44 25.94
C ASP A 203 -5.87 2.06 24.99
N ASP A 204 -5.70 1.98 23.67
CA ASP A 204 -6.69 2.41 22.70
C ASP A 204 -7.69 1.29 22.41
N LEU A 205 -8.96 1.55 22.69
CA LEU A 205 -10.06 0.60 22.48
C LEU A 205 -10.96 0.96 21.30
N SER A 206 -10.53 1.91 20.45
CA SER A 206 -11.31 2.38 19.30
C SER A 206 -11.51 1.31 18.22
N GLY A 207 -10.62 0.32 18.15
CA GLY A 207 -10.59 -0.69 17.09
C GLY A 207 -10.15 -0.14 15.72
N GLN A 208 -9.54 1.04 15.70
CA GLN A 208 -9.13 1.73 14.47
C GLN A 208 -7.66 1.48 14.07
N GLY A 209 -6.99 0.49 14.62
CA GLY A 209 -5.59 0.15 14.33
C GLY A 209 -5.27 -0.18 12.86
N HIS A 210 -6.28 -0.20 12.01
CA HIS A 210 -6.15 -0.39 10.56
C HIS A 210 -6.07 0.92 9.76
N LEU A 211 -6.14 2.10 10.41
CA LEU A 211 -5.97 3.39 9.74
C LEU A 211 -4.51 3.65 9.40
N CYS A 212 -4.26 4.34 8.29
CA CYS A 212 -3.00 5.05 8.05
C CYS A 212 -2.98 6.39 8.82
N ALA A 213 -1.81 7.03 8.92
CA ALA A 213 -1.69 8.29 9.65
C ALA A 213 -2.59 9.39 9.09
N ALA A 214 -2.76 9.51 7.77
CA ALA A 214 -3.69 10.47 7.17
C ALA A 214 -5.14 10.21 7.59
N GLY A 215 -5.53 8.96 7.84
CA GLY A 215 -6.83 8.62 8.40
C GLY A 215 -6.97 9.13 9.85
N VAL A 216 -5.95 8.96 10.68
CA VAL A 216 -5.91 9.49 12.06
C VAL A 216 -5.95 11.02 12.05
N VAL A 217 -5.15 11.66 11.19
CA VAL A 217 -5.15 13.12 11.01
C VAL A 217 -6.53 13.60 10.58
N PHE A 218 -7.17 12.95 9.60
CA PHE A 218 -8.50 13.32 9.15
C PHE A 218 -9.53 13.27 10.29
N LEU A 219 -9.52 12.23 11.13
CA LEU A 219 -10.38 12.14 12.31
C LEU A 219 -10.07 13.26 13.32
N CYS A 220 -8.80 13.60 13.51
CA CYS A 220 -8.40 14.72 14.36
C CYS A 220 -8.93 16.05 13.83
N LEU A 221 -8.86 16.27 12.52
CA LEU A 221 -9.41 17.48 11.90
C LEU A 221 -10.94 17.56 12.03
N VAL A 222 -11.65 16.44 11.94
CA VAL A 222 -13.11 16.37 12.20
C VAL A 222 -13.43 16.79 13.63
N GLN A 223 -12.69 16.27 14.63
CA GLN A 223 -12.88 16.63 16.03
C GLN A 223 -12.49 18.07 16.30
N THR A 224 -11.38 18.56 15.73
CA THR A 224 -10.93 19.95 15.86
C THR A 224 -11.94 20.92 15.25
N ALA A 225 -12.47 20.61 14.06
CA ALA A 225 -13.50 21.42 13.42
C ALA A 225 -14.80 21.51 14.25
N LYS A 226 -15.16 20.43 14.96
CA LYS A 226 -16.28 20.44 15.91
C LYS A 226 -16.03 21.43 17.05
N VAL A 227 -14.84 21.39 17.68
CA VAL A 227 -14.45 22.32 18.75
C VAL A 227 -14.42 23.77 18.26
N LEU A 228 -13.84 24.00 17.08
CA LEU A 228 -13.73 25.36 16.51
C LEU A 228 -15.09 25.95 16.10
N ARG A 229 -16.06 25.14 15.68
CA ARG A 229 -17.41 25.61 15.39
C ARG A 229 -18.08 26.27 16.60
N GLU A 230 -17.80 25.75 17.79
CA GLU A 230 -18.30 26.31 19.05
C GLU A 230 -17.55 27.58 19.46
N ARG A 231 -16.22 27.60 19.23
CA ARG A 231 -15.34 28.70 19.67
C ARG A 231 -15.28 29.86 18.67
N LEU A 232 -15.46 29.59 17.38
CA LEU A 232 -15.38 30.56 16.28
C LEU A 232 -16.65 30.52 15.42
N PRO A 233 -17.84 30.86 15.98
CA PRO A 233 -19.13 30.69 15.29
C PRO A 233 -19.28 31.58 14.03
N ASN A 234 -18.47 32.62 13.88
CA ASN A 234 -18.50 33.55 12.74
C ASN A 234 -17.50 33.17 11.63
N VAL A 235 -16.68 32.15 11.81
CA VAL A 235 -15.77 31.65 10.79
C VAL A 235 -16.46 30.54 9.98
N ALA A 236 -16.32 30.62 8.65
CA ALA A 236 -16.90 29.62 7.78
C ALA A 236 -16.32 28.21 8.11
N PRO A 237 -17.17 27.16 8.16
CA PRO A 237 -16.68 25.82 8.42
C PRO A 237 -15.76 25.33 7.30
N VAL A 238 -14.73 24.59 7.67
CA VAL A 238 -13.84 23.91 6.71
C VAL A 238 -14.60 22.80 5.98
N ASP A 239 -14.46 22.75 4.66
CA ASP A 239 -14.94 21.63 3.85
C ASP A 239 -13.93 20.45 3.88
N LEU A 240 -14.00 19.63 4.94
CA LEU A 240 -13.14 18.47 5.09
C LEU A 240 -13.38 17.40 4.02
N LEU A 241 -14.58 17.34 3.45
CA LEU A 241 -14.88 16.35 2.41
C LEU A 241 -14.10 16.61 1.12
N SER A 242 -13.76 17.88 0.85
CA SER A 242 -12.89 18.24 -0.28
C SER A 242 -11.44 17.77 -0.14
N LEU A 243 -11.02 17.33 1.05
CA LEU A 243 -9.68 16.83 1.34
C LEU A 243 -9.60 15.28 1.35
N LEU A 244 -10.68 14.59 1.01
CA LEU A 244 -10.72 13.12 1.00
C LEU A 244 -9.81 12.50 -0.06
N ASP A 245 -9.45 13.24 -1.09
CA ASP A 245 -8.47 12.80 -2.09
C ASP A 245 -7.10 12.50 -1.46
N LEU A 246 -6.65 13.31 -0.50
CA LEU A 246 -5.41 13.09 0.26
C LEU A 246 -5.52 11.87 1.18
N ALA A 247 -6.65 11.72 1.87
CA ALA A 247 -6.89 10.55 2.71
C ALA A 247 -6.94 9.26 1.87
N ALA A 248 -7.56 9.29 0.68
CA ALA A 248 -7.59 8.15 -0.23
C ALA A 248 -6.19 7.81 -0.77
N LEU A 249 -5.41 8.83 -1.16
CA LEU A 249 -4.04 8.65 -1.64
C LEU A 249 -3.18 7.93 -0.60
N ALA A 250 -3.19 8.43 0.64
CA ALA A 250 -2.45 7.85 1.75
C ALA A 250 -2.90 6.41 2.05
N THR A 251 -4.21 6.20 2.23
CA THR A 251 -4.80 4.89 2.53
C THR A 251 -4.38 3.81 1.51
N VAL A 252 -4.35 4.19 0.22
CA VAL A 252 -3.95 3.27 -0.86
C VAL A 252 -2.43 3.03 -0.87
N CYS A 253 -1.62 4.08 -0.67
CA CYS A 253 -0.16 3.99 -0.78
C CYS A 253 0.50 3.36 0.43
N ASP A 254 -0.07 3.54 1.62
CA ASP A 254 0.38 2.88 2.85
C ASP A 254 -0.08 1.41 2.95
N VAL A 255 -0.86 0.95 1.96
CA VAL A 255 -1.28 -0.46 1.81
C VAL A 255 -2.08 -0.96 3.01
N VAL A 256 -2.81 -0.10 3.70
CA VAL A 256 -3.71 -0.48 4.80
C VAL A 256 -4.99 -1.14 4.28
N PRO A 257 -5.66 -2.00 5.08
CA PRO A 257 -6.84 -2.73 4.64
C PRO A 257 -7.98 -1.82 4.17
N LEU A 258 -8.51 -2.07 2.97
CA LEU A 258 -9.63 -1.31 2.37
C LEU A 258 -10.98 -1.79 2.92
N THR A 259 -11.15 -1.74 4.24
CA THR A 259 -12.35 -2.13 4.98
C THR A 259 -12.89 -0.96 5.80
N GLY A 260 -14.14 -1.01 6.22
CA GLY A 260 -14.74 0.01 7.09
C GLY A 260 -14.56 1.43 6.55
N VAL A 261 -14.06 2.34 7.39
CA VAL A 261 -13.85 3.75 7.04
C VAL A 261 -12.76 3.94 5.97
N ASN A 262 -11.71 3.09 5.94
CA ASN A 262 -10.68 3.14 4.89
C ASN A 262 -11.29 2.96 3.50
N ARG A 263 -12.24 2.01 3.37
CA ARG A 263 -12.98 1.83 2.13
C ARG A 263 -13.77 3.10 1.76
N ALA A 264 -14.46 3.72 2.72
CA ALA A 264 -15.20 4.95 2.48
C ALA A 264 -14.28 6.11 2.07
N PHE A 265 -13.11 6.26 2.74
CA PHE A 265 -12.10 7.25 2.35
C PHE A 265 -11.67 7.05 0.89
N VAL A 266 -11.38 5.83 0.48
CA VAL A 266 -10.93 5.58 -0.89
C VAL A 266 -12.05 5.76 -1.91
N VAL A 267 -13.26 5.23 -1.67
CA VAL A 267 -14.39 5.39 -2.59
C VAL A 267 -14.74 6.87 -2.79
N LYS A 268 -14.92 7.63 -1.70
CA LYS A 268 -15.30 9.05 -1.78
C LYS A 268 -14.11 9.93 -2.18
N GLY A 269 -12.90 9.62 -1.71
CA GLY A 269 -11.70 10.36 -2.08
C GLY A 269 -11.33 10.21 -3.56
N LEU A 270 -11.57 9.06 -4.19
CA LEU A 270 -11.43 8.91 -5.64
C LEU A 270 -12.43 9.79 -6.41
N GLN A 271 -13.65 9.99 -5.88
CA GLN A 271 -14.62 10.91 -6.49
C GLN A 271 -14.12 12.36 -6.41
N VAL A 272 -13.47 12.75 -5.30
CA VAL A 272 -12.85 14.07 -5.13
C VAL A 272 -11.62 14.20 -6.05
N ALA A 273 -10.72 13.22 -6.05
CA ALA A 273 -9.51 13.22 -6.88
C ALA A 273 -9.82 13.39 -8.39
N ARG A 274 -10.92 12.79 -8.87
CA ARG A 274 -11.40 12.94 -10.25
C ARG A 274 -11.82 14.36 -10.62
N GLN A 275 -12.15 15.20 -9.64
CA GLN A 275 -12.45 16.61 -9.86
C GLN A 275 -11.20 17.46 -10.11
N GLN A 276 -10.02 16.92 -9.81
CA GLN A 276 -8.70 17.55 -10.01
C GLN A 276 -8.59 18.95 -9.35
N LYS A 277 -9.23 19.15 -8.20
CA LYS A 277 -9.18 20.43 -7.46
C LYS A 277 -7.90 20.60 -6.63
N ASN A 278 -7.24 19.51 -6.26
CA ASN A 278 -5.92 19.57 -5.64
C ASN A 278 -4.88 19.76 -6.74
N GLU A 279 -4.23 20.92 -6.78
CA GLU A 279 -3.26 21.28 -7.84
C GLU A 279 -2.10 20.30 -7.91
N GLY A 280 -1.62 19.81 -6.76
CA GLY A 280 -0.55 18.82 -6.68
C GLY A 280 -0.95 17.48 -7.30
N LEU A 281 -2.12 16.94 -6.96
CA LEU A 281 -2.63 15.70 -7.56
C LEU A 281 -2.91 15.86 -9.05
N ALA A 282 -3.47 16.99 -9.45
CA ALA A 282 -3.72 17.30 -10.87
C ALA A 282 -2.40 17.37 -11.67
N ALA A 283 -1.36 17.99 -11.11
CA ALA A 283 -0.04 18.07 -11.74
C ALA A 283 0.61 16.68 -11.84
N LEU A 284 0.53 15.85 -10.79
CA LEU A 284 1.01 14.46 -10.83
C LEU A 284 0.27 13.61 -11.86
N ALA A 285 -1.05 13.77 -11.97
CA ALA A 285 -1.84 13.07 -12.98
C ALA A 285 -1.40 13.43 -14.41
N ARG A 286 -1.13 14.72 -14.67
CA ARG A 286 -0.63 15.22 -15.96
C ARG A 286 0.73 14.62 -16.32
N VAL A 287 1.74 14.71 -15.43
CA VAL A 287 3.10 14.16 -15.72
C VAL A 287 3.08 12.63 -15.80
N SER A 288 2.14 11.98 -15.11
CA SER A 288 1.92 10.53 -15.19
C SER A 288 1.15 10.10 -16.45
N ARG A 289 0.68 11.06 -17.26
CA ARG A 289 -0.11 10.82 -18.49
C ARG A 289 -1.37 9.99 -18.24
N ILE A 290 -2.05 10.23 -17.13
CA ILE A 290 -3.30 9.55 -16.80
C ILE A 290 -4.41 10.15 -17.68
N GLY A 291 -4.89 9.37 -18.66
CA GLY A 291 -5.93 9.77 -19.62
C GLY A 291 -7.32 9.22 -19.30
N GLU A 292 -7.51 8.62 -18.13
CA GLU A 292 -8.75 8.00 -17.67
C GLU A 292 -9.07 8.44 -16.23
N PRO A 293 -10.29 8.17 -15.70
CA PRO A 293 -10.62 8.54 -14.33
C PRO A 293 -9.65 7.90 -13.32
N ILE A 294 -9.13 8.72 -12.41
CA ILE A 294 -8.20 8.27 -11.36
C ILE A 294 -8.83 7.13 -10.57
N ASN A 295 -8.05 6.07 -10.36
CA ASN A 295 -8.41 4.88 -9.61
C ASN A 295 -7.27 4.45 -8.66
N THR A 296 -7.46 3.38 -7.88
CA THR A 296 -6.46 2.91 -6.91
C THR A 296 -5.14 2.50 -7.55
N PHE A 297 -5.16 1.96 -8.77
CA PHE A 297 -3.92 1.64 -9.50
C PHE A 297 -3.09 2.90 -9.79
N HIS A 298 -3.74 3.97 -10.22
CA HIS A 298 -3.06 5.24 -10.47
C HIS A 298 -2.44 5.82 -9.20
N LEU A 299 -3.17 5.76 -8.08
CA LEU A 299 -2.64 6.22 -6.79
C LEU A 299 -1.44 5.39 -6.35
N ALA A 300 -1.56 4.06 -6.35
CA ALA A 300 -0.53 3.15 -5.84
C ALA A 300 0.71 3.06 -6.73
N TYR A 301 0.56 3.09 -8.06
CA TYR A 301 1.64 2.72 -8.99
C TYR A 301 2.12 3.87 -9.88
N LEU A 302 1.37 4.96 -10.01
CA LEU A 302 1.77 6.11 -10.82
C LEU A 302 2.04 7.34 -9.96
N ILE A 303 1.13 7.72 -9.08
CA ILE A 303 1.23 8.93 -8.24
C ILE A 303 2.14 8.69 -7.04
N GLY A 304 1.85 7.68 -6.22
CA GLY A 304 2.60 7.38 -5.00
C GLY A 304 4.10 7.19 -5.22
N PRO A 305 4.57 6.40 -6.21
CA PRO A 305 5.99 6.24 -6.47
C PRO A 305 6.74 7.53 -6.82
N ARG A 306 6.08 8.53 -7.43
CA ARG A 306 6.65 9.85 -7.71
C ARG A 306 6.87 10.64 -6.43
N ILE A 307 5.87 10.69 -5.56
CA ILE A 307 6.00 11.32 -4.23
C ILE A 307 7.14 10.66 -3.44
N ASN A 308 7.13 9.34 -3.35
CA ASN A 308 8.16 8.57 -2.64
C ASN A 308 9.57 8.72 -3.22
N ALA A 309 9.71 9.12 -4.49
CA ALA A 309 11.03 9.30 -5.10
C ALA A 309 11.79 10.48 -4.48
N GLY A 310 11.10 11.53 -4.05
CA GLY A 310 11.69 12.64 -3.30
C GLY A 310 12.45 12.16 -2.07
N GLY A 311 11.81 11.42 -1.19
CA GLY A 311 12.41 10.87 0.03
C GLY A 311 13.42 9.74 -0.18
N ARG A 312 13.57 9.20 -1.40
CA ARG A 312 14.53 8.12 -1.69
C ARG A 312 15.84 8.62 -2.27
N ILE A 313 15.80 9.59 -3.20
CA ILE A 313 16.96 10.05 -3.97
C ILE A 313 16.97 11.58 -4.18
N GLY A 314 16.12 12.34 -3.51
CA GLY A 314 16.01 13.80 -3.67
C GLY A 314 15.63 14.51 -2.37
N ASP A 315 14.90 15.62 -2.49
CA ASP A 315 14.38 16.39 -1.36
C ASP A 315 13.08 15.74 -0.82
N ALA A 316 13.12 15.30 0.43
CA ALA A 316 12.03 14.61 1.11
C ALA A 316 10.77 15.47 1.27
N ALA A 317 10.90 16.79 1.33
CA ALA A 317 9.78 17.71 1.51
C ALA A 317 8.95 17.98 0.24
N LEU A 318 9.44 17.58 -0.95
CA LEU A 318 8.76 17.85 -2.22
C LEU A 318 7.33 17.29 -2.26
N GLY A 319 7.12 16.07 -1.73
CA GLY A 319 5.80 15.44 -1.72
C GLY A 319 4.78 16.22 -0.91
N SER A 320 5.12 16.58 0.32
CA SER A 320 4.25 17.33 1.22
C SER A 320 3.98 18.76 0.71
N ARG A 321 5.00 19.44 0.16
CA ARG A 321 4.85 20.75 -0.48
C ARG A 321 3.90 20.69 -1.67
N LEU A 322 4.08 19.71 -2.54
CA LEU A 322 3.22 19.52 -3.71
C LEU A 322 1.76 19.32 -3.34
N LEU A 323 1.48 18.47 -2.36
CA LEU A 323 0.09 18.19 -1.95
C LEU A 323 -0.55 19.35 -1.17
N ALA A 324 0.27 20.22 -0.54
CA ALA A 324 -0.20 21.35 0.24
C ALA A 324 -0.38 22.65 -0.58
N THR A 325 0.38 22.83 -1.68
CA THR A 325 0.32 24.07 -2.46
C THR A 325 -1.02 24.28 -3.17
N GLU A 326 -1.41 25.53 -3.32
CA GLU A 326 -2.55 25.99 -4.13
C GLU A 326 -2.08 26.75 -5.39
N ASP A 327 -0.77 26.92 -5.56
CA ASP A 327 -0.19 27.56 -6.74
C ASP A 327 0.03 26.51 -7.86
N PRO A 328 -0.69 26.62 -8.99
CA PRO A 328 -0.56 25.67 -10.10
C PRO A 328 0.84 25.70 -10.77
N VAL A 329 1.56 26.81 -10.68
CA VAL A 329 2.92 26.93 -11.25
C VAL A 329 3.92 26.19 -10.37
N GLU A 330 3.86 26.38 -9.06
CA GLU A 330 4.67 25.62 -8.12
C GLU A 330 4.35 24.12 -8.20
N ALA A 331 3.07 23.75 -8.24
CA ALA A 331 2.64 22.37 -8.37
C ALA A 331 3.21 21.69 -9.64
N ALA A 332 3.15 22.38 -10.79
CA ALA A 332 3.71 21.84 -12.04
C ALA A 332 5.23 21.61 -11.93
N SER A 333 5.97 22.60 -11.42
CA SER A 333 7.44 22.52 -11.27
C SER A 333 7.86 21.37 -10.34
N ILE A 334 7.17 21.21 -9.19
CA ILE A 334 7.48 20.13 -8.25
C ILE A 334 7.12 18.78 -8.86
N ALA A 335 5.96 18.64 -9.54
CA ALA A 335 5.55 17.39 -10.17
C ALA A 335 6.51 16.94 -11.26
N GLU A 336 7.04 17.85 -12.08
CA GLU A 336 8.09 17.55 -13.09
C GLU A 336 9.38 17.07 -12.41
N THR A 337 9.78 17.70 -11.32
CA THR A 337 10.95 17.28 -10.52
C THR A 337 10.77 15.87 -9.97
N LEU A 338 9.62 15.58 -9.37
CA LEU A 338 9.30 14.24 -8.84
C LEU A 338 9.20 13.18 -9.93
N ASP A 339 8.67 13.52 -11.12
CA ASP A 339 8.64 12.60 -12.26
C ASP A 339 10.06 12.24 -12.73
N ARG A 340 10.96 13.23 -12.85
CA ARG A 340 12.36 13.02 -13.18
C ARG A 340 13.05 12.13 -12.13
N LEU A 341 12.92 12.45 -10.85
CA LEU A 341 13.47 11.63 -9.75
C LEU A 341 12.93 10.20 -9.79
N ASN A 342 11.64 10.02 -10.08
CA ASN A 342 11.05 8.69 -10.21
C ASN A 342 11.63 7.91 -11.40
N GLN A 343 11.91 8.56 -12.53
CA GLN A 343 12.56 7.92 -13.67
C GLN A 343 14.01 7.51 -13.34
N GLU A 344 14.78 8.40 -12.68
CA GLU A 344 16.13 8.10 -12.21
C GLU A 344 16.12 6.91 -11.22
N ARG A 345 15.21 6.91 -10.26
CA ARG A 345 15.03 5.79 -9.33
C ARG A 345 14.69 4.48 -10.06
N GLN A 346 13.80 4.52 -11.06
CA GLN A 346 13.47 3.33 -11.87
C GLN A 346 14.67 2.78 -12.63
N GLN A 347 15.50 3.65 -13.19
CA GLN A 347 16.73 3.24 -13.87
C GLN A 347 17.71 2.56 -12.91
N MET A 348 17.94 3.17 -11.75
CA MET A 348 18.78 2.58 -10.69
C MET A 348 18.21 1.23 -10.21
N GLU A 349 16.87 1.14 -10.03
CA GLU A 349 16.22 -0.13 -9.64
C GLU A 349 16.46 -1.22 -10.68
N LEU A 350 16.35 -0.92 -11.97
CA LEU A 350 16.57 -1.90 -13.06
C LEU A 350 18.02 -2.43 -13.06
N GLU A 351 19.00 -1.56 -12.92
CA GLU A 351 20.41 -1.94 -12.89
C GLU A 351 20.73 -2.81 -11.66
N MET A 352 20.29 -2.38 -10.49
CA MET A 352 20.46 -3.14 -9.25
C MET A 352 19.74 -4.49 -9.31
N LEU A 353 18.54 -4.52 -9.89
CA LEU A 353 17.73 -5.75 -9.99
C LEU A 353 18.37 -6.79 -10.90
N ALA A 354 18.98 -6.38 -12.01
CA ALA A 354 19.68 -7.29 -12.90
C ALA A 354 20.83 -8.02 -12.18
N GLN A 355 21.62 -7.28 -11.39
CA GLN A 355 22.69 -7.85 -10.58
C GLN A 355 22.14 -8.77 -9.47
N ALA A 356 21.11 -8.31 -8.74
CA ALA A 356 20.54 -9.05 -7.62
C ALA A 356 19.86 -10.34 -8.06
N ARG A 357 19.20 -10.35 -9.23
CA ARG A 357 18.61 -11.56 -9.81
C ARG A 357 19.68 -12.56 -10.22
N ALA A 358 20.76 -12.12 -10.84
CA ALA A 358 21.85 -13.02 -11.22
C ALA A 358 22.47 -13.72 -9.98
N GLU A 359 22.64 -13.00 -8.86
CA GLU A 359 23.09 -13.58 -7.59
C GLU A 359 22.07 -14.58 -7.03
N ALA A 360 20.77 -14.18 -6.99
CA ALA A 360 19.70 -15.03 -6.50
C ALA A 360 19.53 -16.31 -7.35
N ASP A 361 19.56 -16.19 -8.67
CA ASP A 361 19.41 -17.32 -9.59
C ASP A 361 20.57 -18.31 -9.45
N ALA A 362 21.79 -17.81 -9.21
CA ALA A 362 22.95 -18.68 -8.93
C ALA A 362 22.78 -19.48 -7.63
N GLU A 363 22.22 -18.87 -6.58
CA GLU A 363 21.89 -19.56 -5.31
C GLU A 363 20.73 -20.55 -5.48
N LEU A 364 19.75 -20.26 -6.34
CA LEU A 364 18.58 -21.09 -6.59
C LEU A 364 18.85 -22.27 -7.54
N ALA A 365 19.85 -22.16 -8.43
CA ALA A 365 20.17 -23.18 -9.44
C ALA A 365 20.68 -24.51 -8.86
N GLY A 366 21.10 -24.55 -7.60
CA GLY A 366 21.63 -25.74 -6.90
C GLY A 366 20.60 -26.75 -6.38
N GLY A 367 19.31 -26.64 -6.77
CA GLY A 367 18.24 -27.52 -6.29
C GLY A 367 17.12 -26.73 -5.60
N THR A 368 16.80 -27.06 -4.32
CA THR A 368 15.75 -26.33 -3.58
C THR A 368 16.12 -24.87 -3.26
N GLY A 369 17.43 -24.55 -3.28
CA GLY A 369 17.94 -23.23 -2.92
C GLY A 369 17.70 -22.86 -1.45
N PRO A 370 18.12 -21.65 -1.00
CA PRO A 370 17.92 -21.20 0.37
C PRO A 370 16.46 -20.85 0.65
N GLY A 371 16.01 -21.01 1.90
CA GLY A 371 14.68 -20.58 2.36
C GLY A 371 14.49 -19.07 2.30
N ILE A 372 15.57 -18.30 2.47
CA ILE A 372 15.57 -16.84 2.34
C ILE A 372 16.69 -16.41 1.38
N VAL A 373 16.35 -15.63 0.38
CA VAL A 373 17.33 -15.03 -0.54
C VAL A 373 17.96 -13.81 0.11
N VAL A 374 19.29 -13.74 0.16
CA VAL A 374 20.03 -12.59 0.71
C VAL A 374 21.07 -12.11 -0.28
N THR A 375 20.82 -11.00 -0.94
CA THR A 375 21.74 -10.40 -1.91
C THR A 375 22.38 -9.12 -1.37
N ALA A 376 23.62 -8.81 -1.79
CA ALA A 376 24.33 -7.68 -1.25
C ALA A 376 25.35 -7.06 -2.22
N SER A 377 25.47 -5.74 -2.25
CA SER A 377 26.44 -5.04 -3.07
C SER A 377 26.93 -3.72 -2.45
N ASN A 378 28.13 -3.29 -2.86
CA ASN A 378 28.68 -1.98 -2.52
C ASN A 378 28.18 -0.87 -3.44
N SER A 379 27.69 -1.23 -4.61
CA SER A 379 27.22 -0.28 -5.62
C SER A 379 25.73 0.08 -5.46
N TRP A 380 25.03 -0.53 -4.51
CA TRP A 380 23.60 -0.31 -4.37
C TRP A 380 23.28 0.91 -3.51
N HIS A 381 22.24 1.62 -3.91
CA HIS A 381 21.74 2.78 -3.17
C HIS A 381 20.83 2.34 -2.00
N PRO A 382 21.10 2.75 -0.75
CA PRO A 382 20.33 2.30 0.42
C PRO A 382 18.86 2.69 0.38
N GLY A 383 18.48 3.78 -0.30
CA GLY A 383 17.08 4.20 -0.49
C GLY A 383 16.25 3.27 -1.40
N ILE A 384 16.92 2.35 -2.15
CA ILE A 384 16.27 1.49 -3.15
C ILE A 384 16.23 0.01 -2.71
N VAL A 385 17.05 -0.42 -1.76
CA VAL A 385 17.12 -1.84 -1.33
C VAL A 385 15.76 -2.43 -0.93
N GLY A 386 14.84 -1.62 -0.38
CA GLY A 386 13.50 -2.09 -0.03
C GLY A 386 12.64 -2.46 -1.25
N LEU A 387 12.79 -1.74 -2.37
CA LEU A 387 12.14 -2.06 -3.63
C LEU A 387 12.77 -3.31 -4.25
N LEU A 388 14.11 -3.40 -4.20
CA LEU A 388 14.87 -4.53 -4.69
C LEU A 388 14.47 -5.83 -3.96
N ALA A 389 14.37 -5.80 -2.62
CA ALA A 389 13.90 -6.93 -1.83
C ALA A 389 12.48 -7.38 -2.22
N SER A 390 11.57 -6.42 -2.52
CA SER A 390 10.24 -6.76 -3.02
C SER A 390 10.28 -7.50 -4.35
N ARG A 391 11.10 -7.06 -5.30
CA ARG A 391 11.26 -7.71 -6.61
C ARG A 391 11.90 -9.08 -6.50
N LEU A 392 12.89 -9.24 -5.62
CA LEU A 392 13.52 -10.54 -5.35
C LEU A 392 12.54 -11.51 -4.72
N LYS A 393 11.74 -11.06 -3.74
CA LYS A 393 10.67 -11.85 -3.13
C LYS A 393 9.67 -12.35 -4.18
N GLU A 394 9.21 -11.48 -5.09
CA GLU A 394 8.30 -11.84 -6.19
C GLU A 394 8.95 -12.87 -7.12
N HIS A 395 10.21 -12.67 -7.49
CA HIS A 395 10.96 -13.55 -8.39
C HIS A 395 11.23 -14.92 -7.78
N ALA A 396 11.75 -14.97 -6.54
CA ALA A 396 12.12 -16.20 -5.86
C ALA A 396 10.93 -16.90 -5.15
N ARG A 397 9.78 -16.24 -5.01
CA ARG A 397 8.59 -16.70 -4.24
C ARG A 397 8.93 -17.14 -2.81
N ARG A 398 9.85 -16.40 -2.16
CA ARG A 398 10.29 -16.60 -0.78
C ARG A 398 10.75 -15.29 -0.16
N PRO A 399 10.89 -15.21 1.16
CA PRO A 399 11.42 -13.99 1.79
C PRO A 399 12.77 -13.63 1.18
N ALA A 400 13.02 -12.32 1.01
CA ALA A 400 14.25 -11.83 0.40
C ALA A 400 14.76 -10.58 1.11
N PHE A 401 16.08 -10.49 1.25
CA PHE A 401 16.82 -9.31 1.70
C PHE A 401 17.70 -8.77 0.58
N ALA A 402 17.77 -7.44 0.49
CA ALA A 402 18.76 -6.73 -0.29
C ALA A 402 19.54 -5.78 0.62
N ILE A 403 20.88 -5.78 0.53
CA ILE A 403 21.77 -5.09 1.45
C ILE A 403 22.74 -4.20 0.65
N ALA A 404 22.77 -2.90 0.94
CA ALA A 404 23.73 -1.94 0.41
C ALA A 404 24.85 -1.72 1.43
N PHE A 405 26.10 -2.06 1.08
CA PHE A 405 27.27 -1.84 1.92
C PHE A 405 27.92 -0.49 1.63
N ASN A 406 28.22 0.28 2.65
CA ASN A 406 29.06 1.48 2.54
C ASN A 406 30.55 1.14 2.53
N ALA A 407 31.40 2.17 2.36
CA ALA A 407 32.86 2.02 2.32
C ALA A 407 33.45 1.44 3.61
N ASN A 408 32.77 1.61 4.76
CA ASN A 408 33.21 1.11 6.06
C ASN A 408 32.77 -0.35 6.32
N GLY A 409 32.14 -1.01 5.33
CA GLY A 409 31.66 -2.38 5.46
C GLY A 409 30.39 -2.52 6.30
N ILE A 410 29.67 -1.44 6.56
CA ILE A 410 28.37 -1.44 7.23
C ILE A 410 27.28 -1.50 6.16
N GLY A 411 26.44 -2.52 6.24
CA GLY A 411 25.33 -2.76 5.32
C GLY A 411 24.00 -2.26 5.87
N THR A 412 23.30 -1.45 5.09
CA THR A 412 21.87 -1.14 5.30
C THR A 412 21.04 -2.07 4.45
N GLY A 413 20.24 -2.93 5.09
CA GLY A 413 19.44 -3.94 4.42
C GLY A 413 17.95 -3.76 4.65
N SER A 414 17.17 -4.19 3.66
CA SER A 414 15.72 -4.29 3.75
C SER A 414 15.27 -5.69 3.36
N GLY A 415 14.35 -6.25 4.13
CA GLY A 415 13.74 -7.55 3.89
C GLY A 415 12.26 -7.42 3.54
N ARG A 416 11.78 -8.35 2.71
CA ARG A 416 10.36 -8.53 2.38
C ARG A 416 9.97 -9.98 2.51
N SER A 417 8.81 -10.23 3.11
CA SER A 417 8.32 -11.57 3.42
C SER A 417 7.24 -12.06 2.46
N VAL A 418 6.97 -13.35 2.54
CA VAL A 418 5.78 -14.01 1.96
C VAL A 418 4.70 -14.14 3.04
N SER A 419 3.44 -14.29 2.60
CA SER A 419 2.32 -14.48 3.52
C SER A 419 2.54 -15.71 4.41
N GLY A 420 2.26 -15.56 5.70
CA GLY A 420 2.40 -16.62 6.70
C GLY A 420 3.78 -16.74 7.35
N PHE A 421 4.80 -15.97 6.91
CA PHE A 421 6.12 -15.97 7.51
C PHE A 421 6.45 -14.64 8.21
N ASP A 422 6.68 -14.65 9.53
CA ASP A 422 7.01 -13.44 10.32
C ASP A 422 8.49 -13.09 10.24
N LEU A 423 8.81 -12.18 9.31
CA LEU A 423 10.18 -11.69 9.10
C LEU A 423 10.67 -10.82 10.26
N GLY A 424 9.78 -10.05 10.90
CA GLY A 424 10.13 -9.20 12.02
C GLY A 424 10.60 -10.02 13.23
N ARG A 425 9.98 -11.16 13.50
CA ARG A 425 10.43 -12.10 14.54
C ARG A 425 11.84 -12.58 14.25
N LEU A 426 12.09 -13.06 13.04
CA LEU A 426 13.40 -13.56 12.62
C LEU A 426 14.52 -12.50 12.77
N VAL A 427 14.21 -11.26 12.41
CA VAL A 427 15.17 -10.13 12.56
C VAL A 427 15.44 -9.81 14.02
N ARG A 428 14.42 -9.86 14.89
CA ARG A 428 14.64 -9.69 16.34
C ARG A 428 15.53 -10.80 16.93
N GLU A 429 15.29 -12.05 16.53
CA GLU A 429 16.14 -13.17 16.94
C GLU A 429 17.61 -13.00 16.46
N ALA A 430 17.82 -12.54 15.23
CA ALA A 430 19.16 -12.25 14.70
C ALA A 430 19.86 -11.10 15.47
N ALA A 431 19.11 -10.09 15.89
CA ALA A 431 19.64 -9.01 16.73
C ALA A 431 20.06 -9.52 18.12
N GLN A 432 19.24 -10.35 18.75
CA GLN A 432 19.54 -10.99 20.04
C GLN A 432 20.77 -11.90 19.96
N ALA A 433 20.96 -12.58 18.82
CA ALA A 433 22.14 -13.39 18.54
C ALA A 433 23.39 -12.57 18.21
N GLY A 434 23.32 -11.24 18.18
CA GLY A 434 24.44 -10.34 17.87
C GLY A 434 24.92 -10.39 16.42
N LEU A 435 24.11 -10.93 15.51
CA LEU A 435 24.44 -11.05 14.08
C LEU A 435 24.21 -9.75 13.30
N ILE A 436 23.35 -8.89 13.80
CA ILE A 436 23.06 -7.55 13.24
C ILE A 436 23.22 -6.49 14.33
N ALA A 437 23.69 -5.31 13.96
CA ALA A 437 23.89 -4.18 14.88
C ALA A 437 22.57 -3.52 15.29
N LYS A 438 21.64 -3.40 14.34
CA LYS A 438 20.26 -2.92 14.54
C LYS A 438 19.33 -3.69 13.61
N GLY A 439 18.11 -3.92 14.05
CA GLY A 439 17.09 -4.52 13.20
C GLY A 439 15.71 -4.43 13.84
N GLY A 440 14.71 -4.31 12.99
CA GLY A 440 13.31 -4.25 13.39
C GLY A 440 12.39 -4.36 12.20
N GLY A 441 11.11 -4.48 12.47
CA GLY A 441 10.08 -4.58 11.43
C GLY A 441 8.88 -5.40 11.88
N HIS A 442 8.03 -5.67 10.91
CA HIS A 442 6.79 -6.42 11.05
C HIS A 442 6.86 -7.75 10.29
N GLY A 443 5.79 -8.55 10.36
CA GLY A 443 5.75 -9.84 9.68
C GLY A 443 6.12 -9.79 8.20
N MET A 444 5.71 -8.75 7.46
CA MET A 444 5.90 -8.65 6.00
C MET A 444 7.13 -7.85 5.56
N ALA A 445 7.72 -7.03 6.43
CA ALA A 445 8.86 -6.17 6.09
C ALA A 445 9.75 -5.92 7.30
N ALA A 446 11.06 -5.89 7.08
CA ALA A 446 12.04 -5.60 8.13
C ALA A 446 13.24 -4.82 7.58
N GLY A 447 13.85 -4.02 8.46
CA GLY A 447 15.12 -3.34 8.20
C GLY A 447 16.24 -3.91 9.06
N ILE A 448 17.45 -3.96 8.53
CA ILE A 448 18.64 -4.42 9.26
C ILE A 448 19.85 -3.54 9.00
N THR A 449 20.72 -3.48 10.00
CA THR A 449 22.10 -2.96 9.86
C THR A 449 23.05 -4.09 10.21
N VAL A 450 23.92 -4.47 9.27
CA VAL A 450 24.81 -5.63 9.41
C VAL A 450 26.24 -5.29 8.98
N GLU A 451 27.22 -5.80 9.70
CA GLU A 451 28.61 -5.76 9.29
C GLU A 451 28.88 -6.81 8.20
N ARG A 452 29.72 -6.45 7.21
CA ARG A 452 30.08 -7.38 6.11
C ARG A 452 30.65 -8.70 6.63
N SER A 453 31.48 -8.64 7.67
CA SER A 453 32.08 -9.83 8.31
C SER A 453 31.06 -10.82 8.85
N LYS A 454 29.85 -10.36 9.19
CA LYS A 454 28.76 -11.19 9.74
C LYS A 454 27.77 -11.70 8.70
N LEU A 455 27.88 -11.26 7.44
CA LEU A 455 26.90 -11.62 6.39
C LEU A 455 26.74 -13.14 6.19
N GLY A 456 27.86 -13.87 6.16
CA GLY A 456 27.83 -15.34 6.02
C GLY A 456 27.13 -16.02 7.20
N ALA A 457 27.42 -15.60 8.43
CA ALA A 457 26.75 -16.11 9.63
C ALA A 457 25.26 -15.76 9.67
N LEU A 458 24.88 -14.56 9.21
CA LEU A 458 23.48 -14.15 9.10
C LEU A 458 22.71 -15.00 8.08
N ARG A 459 23.30 -15.29 6.90
CA ARG A 459 22.71 -16.19 5.90
C ARG A 459 22.48 -17.59 6.48
N ALA A 460 23.46 -18.15 7.16
CA ALA A 460 23.34 -19.46 7.79
C ALA A 460 22.26 -19.50 8.89
N PHE A 461 22.17 -18.45 9.71
CA PHE A 461 21.14 -18.31 10.73
C PHE A 461 19.74 -18.23 10.13
N PHE A 462 19.55 -17.43 9.08
CA PHE A 462 18.28 -17.32 8.40
C PHE A 462 17.83 -18.65 7.79
N GLU A 463 18.77 -19.38 7.17
CA GLU A 463 18.48 -20.70 6.59
C GLU A 463 18.04 -21.69 7.67
N GLU A 464 18.79 -21.82 8.75
CA GLU A 464 18.46 -22.72 9.87
C GLU A 464 17.06 -22.46 10.45
N ARG A 465 16.69 -21.18 10.58
CA ARG A 465 15.44 -20.78 11.25
C ARG A 465 14.21 -20.71 10.34
N ALA A 466 14.41 -20.55 9.04
CA ALA A 466 13.32 -20.22 8.13
C ALA A 466 13.04 -21.27 7.05
N ALA A 467 14.02 -22.07 6.65
CA ALA A 467 13.87 -22.92 5.46
C ALA A 467 12.68 -23.87 5.54
N ALA A 468 12.50 -24.57 6.65
CA ALA A 468 11.42 -25.53 6.83
C ALA A 468 10.02 -24.87 6.71
N ASP A 469 9.83 -23.72 7.36
CA ASP A 469 8.56 -22.98 7.32
C ASP A 469 8.29 -22.42 5.92
N VAL A 470 9.30 -21.84 5.27
CA VAL A 470 9.16 -21.27 3.93
C VAL A 470 8.82 -22.34 2.90
N PHE A 471 9.50 -23.48 2.91
CA PHE A 471 9.21 -24.59 1.99
C PHE A 471 7.81 -25.19 2.22
N ARG A 472 7.38 -25.29 3.47
CA ARG A 472 6.01 -25.70 3.79
C ARG A 472 5.01 -24.71 3.20
N LEU A 473 5.17 -23.40 3.42
CA LEU A 473 4.29 -22.35 2.87
C LEU A 473 4.22 -22.39 1.34
N GLN A 474 5.36 -22.60 0.66
CA GLN A 474 5.40 -22.75 -0.79
C GLN A 474 4.61 -23.98 -1.27
N SER A 475 4.70 -25.10 -0.55
CA SER A 475 3.97 -26.33 -0.91
C SER A 475 2.45 -26.22 -0.69
N GLU A 476 2.04 -25.34 0.21
CA GLU A 476 0.64 -25.07 0.54
C GLU A 476 0.02 -23.94 -0.30
N GLU A 477 0.82 -23.27 -1.16
CA GLU A 477 0.35 -22.14 -1.96
C GLU A 477 -0.75 -22.55 -2.92
N SER A 478 -1.84 -21.79 -2.92
CA SER A 478 -2.97 -22.00 -3.81
C SER A 478 -3.53 -20.69 -4.37
N LEU A 479 -4.17 -20.77 -5.52
CA LEU A 479 -4.91 -19.67 -6.12
C LEU A 479 -6.40 -19.81 -5.76
N ALA A 480 -6.90 -18.89 -4.95
CA ALA A 480 -8.31 -18.88 -4.56
C ALA A 480 -9.20 -18.29 -5.66
N ILE A 481 -10.16 -19.08 -6.13
CA ILE A 481 -11.06 -18.76 -7.26
C ILE A 481 -12.43 -18.33 -6.74
N ASP A 482 -12.90 -17.15 -7.16
CA ASP A 482 -14.21 -16.60 -6.79
C ASP A 482 -15.35 -17.20 -7.60
N GLY A 483 -15.10 -17.60 -8.86
CA GLY A 483 -16.12 -18.22 -9.72
C GLY A 483 -15.64 -18.47 -11.14
N ALA A 484 -16.53 -19.03 -11.95
CA ALA A 484 -16.32 -19.26 -13.38
C ALA A 484 -17.06 -18.22 -14.23
N LEU A 485 -16.47 -17.83 -15.35
CA LEU A 485 -17.08 -16.98 -16.38
C LEU A 485 -16.92 -17.61 -17.76
N ALA A 486 -17.87 -17.37 -18.65
CA ALA A 486 -17.68 -17.58 -20.07
C ALA A 486 -17.22 -16.26 -20.73
N ALA A 487 -16.62 -16.34 -21.91
CA ALA A 487 -16.16 -15.15 -22.65
C ALA A 487 -17.31 -14.14 -22.88
N GLU A 488 -18.52 -14.63 -23.14
CA GLU A 488 -19.74 -13.84 -23.35
C GLU A 488 -20.21 -13.13 -22.08
N GLY A 489 -19.89 -13.69 -20.90
CA GLY A 489 -20.21 -13.09 -19.59
C GLY A 489 -19.24 -11.96 -19.20
N ALA A 490 -18.09 -11.85 -19.86
CA ALA A 490 -17.11 -10.79 -19.61
C ALA A 490 -17.55 -9.48 -20.27
N THR A 491 -18.59 -8.84 -19.75
CA THR A 491 -19.21 -7.63 -20.29
C THR A 491 -18.84 -6.38 -19.49
N LEU A 492 -19.00 -5.19 -20.11
CA LEU A 492 -18.86 -3.92 -19.40
C LEU A 492 -19.88 -3.80 -18.25
N ALA A 493 -21.11 -4.29 -18.45
CA ALA A 493 -22.13 -4.27 -17.39
C ALA A 493 -21.70 -5.09 -16.16
N LEU A 494 -21.11 -6.26 -16.36
CA LEU A 494 -20.56 -7.05 -15.25
C LEU A 494 -19.36 -6.33 -14.59
N LEU A 495 -18.48 -5.73 -15.39
CA LEU A 495 -17.36 -4.98 -14.87
C LEU A 495 -17.81 -3.80 -14.00
N ASP A 496 -18.83 -3.05 -14.42
CA ASP A 496 -19.40 -1.94 -13.66
C ASP A 496 -19.96 -2.41 -12.30
N GLU A 497 -20.63 -3.57 -12.27
CA GLU A 497 -21.10 -4.15 -11.01
C GLU A 497 -19.96 -4.64 -10.11
N LEU A 498 -18.90 -5.22 -10.68
CA LEU A 498 -17.70 -5.61 -9.94
C LEU A 498 -16.94 -4.38 -9.39
N GLU A 499 -16.92 -3.28 -10.13
CA GLU A 499 -16.30 -2.03 -9.68
C GLU A 499 -17.02 -1.43 -8.48
N LYS A 500 -18.33 -1.62 -8.33
CA LYS A 500 -19.08 -1.24 -7.10
C LYS A 500 -18.64 -2.07 -5.89
N ALA A 501 -18.29 -3.35 -6.09
CA ALA A 501 -17.69 -4.18 -5.05
C ALA A 501 -16.24 -3.77 -4.71
N GLY A 502 -15.53 -3.05 -5.62
CA GLY A 502 -14.23 -2.40 -5.39
C GLY A 502 -14.34 -1.18 -4.45
N PRO A 503 -13.26 -0.41 -4.23
CA PRO A 503 -11.93 -0.65 -4.77
C PRO A 503 -11.24 -1.87 -4.14
N PHE A 504 -10.47 -2.57 -4.95
CA PHE A 504 -9.69 -3.72 -4.49
C PHE A 504 -8.25 -3.28 -4.13
N GLY A 505 -7.66 -3.96 -3.14
CA GLY A 505 -6.34 -3.67 -2.60
C GLY A 505 -6.04 -4.51 -1.36
N ALA A 506 -5.26 -3.99 -0.43
CA ALA A 506 -4.96 -4.67 0.83
C ALA A 506 -6.25 -4.98 1.61
N GLY A 507 -6.32 -6.16 2.21
CA GLY A 507 -7.51 -6.60 2.97
C GLY A 507 -8.78 -6.83 2.15
N HIS A 508 -8.80 -6.41 0.88
CA HIS A 508 -9.92 -6.57 -0.05
C HIS A 508 -9.42 -6.96 -1.44
N ILE A 509 -9.00 -8.22 -1.57
CA ILE A 509 -8.30 -8.75 -2.75
C ILE A 509 -9.21 -8.73 -3.99
N ALA A 510 -8.64 -8.34 -5.15
CA ALA A 510 -9.34 -8.40 -6.43
C ALA A 510 -9.87 -9.82 -6.73
N PRO A 511 -11.05 -9.96 -7.31
CA PRO A 511 -11.62 -11.27 -7.62
C PRO A 511 -10.83 -11.97 -8.73
N VAL A 512 -10.68 -13.28 -8.56
CA VAL A 512 -10.08 -14.17 -9.55
C VAL A 512 -11.17 -15.07 -10.12
N PHE A 513 -11.35 -15.00 -11.42
CA PHE A 513 -12.30 -15.83 -12.15
C PHE A 513 -11.57 -16.83 -13.03
N VAL A 514 -12.23 -17.93 -13.35
CA VAL A 514 -11.72 -18.90 -14.32
C VAL A 514 -12.60 -18.86 -15.57
N LEU A 515 -11.97 -18.88 -16.73
CA LEU A 515 -12.56 -19.17 -18.02
C LEU A 515 -12.38 -20.68 -18.30
N PRO A 516 -13.38 -21.55 -17.97
CA PRO A 516 -13.22 -22.99 -18.07
C PRO A 516 -13.30 -23.45 -19.53
N ARG A 517 -12.38 -24.34 -19.93
CA ARG A 517 -12.40 -25.01 -21.24
C ARG A 517 -12.51 -24.06 -22.44
N HIS A 518 -11.76 -22.94 -22.41
CA HIS A 518 -11.66 -22.04 -23.56
C HIS A 518 -10.56 -22.48 -24.50
N ARG A 519 -10.79 -22.33 -25.80
CA ARG A 519 -9.77 -22.56 -26.83
C ARG A 519 -8.83 -21.36 -26.85
N LEU A 520 -7.54 -21.59 -26.64
CA LEU A 520 -6.50 -20.59 -26.82
C LEU A 520 -6.19 -20.48 -28.31
N ILE A 521 -6.84 -19.54 -29.00
CA ILE A 521 -6.70 -19.35 -30.46
C ILE A 521 -5.29 -18.92 -30.79
N ASP A 522 -4.78 -17.89 -30.11
CA ASP A 522 -3.44 -17.35 -30.31
C ASP A 522 -2.87 -16.83 -28.98
N ALA A 523 -1.54 -16.83 -28.89
CA ALA A 523 -0.77 -16.20 -27.83
C ALA A 523 0.50 -15.60 -28.43
N ARG A 524 0.68 -14.28 -28.32
CA ARG A 524 1.81 -13.55 -28.93
C ARG A 524 2.36 -12.49 -28.00
N PRO A 525 3.68 -12.23 -28.05
CA PRO A 525 4.28 -11.15 -27.29
C PRO A 525 3.73 -9.79 -27.72
N ILE A 526 3.54 -8.89 -26.74
CA ILE A 526 3.25 -7.47 -26.97
C ILE A 526 4.14 -6.61 -26.05
N GLY A 527 4.63 -5.48 -26.59
CA GLY A 527 5.64 -4.69 -25.88
C GLY A 527 6.89 -5.51 -25.62
N THR A 528 7.56 -5.25 -24.50
CA THR A 528 8.84 -5.91 -24.16
C THR A 528 8.66 -7.28 -23.50
N ASN A 529 7.64 -7.47 -22.68
CA ASN A 529 7.54 -8.66 -21.82
C ASN A 529 6.09 -9.12 -21.50
N HIS A 530 5.08 -8.64 -22.23
CA HIS A 530 3.68 -9.05 -22.03
C HIS A 530 3.24 -10.06 -23.11
N ILE A 531 2.20 -10.84 -22.83
CA ILE A 531 1.58 -11.76 -23.80
C ILE A 531 0.12 -11.38 -23.96
N ARG A 532 -0.29 -11.16 -25.21
CA ARG A 532 -1.70 -11.09 -25.59
C ARG A 532 -2.17 -12.48 -25.98
N ALA A 533 -3.30 -12.89 -25.44
CA ALA A 533 -3.97 -14.14 -25.76
C ALA A 533 -5.36 -13.85 -26.32
N ASP A 534 -5.75 -14.57 -27.39
CA ASP A 534 -7.07 -14.53 -27.97
C ASP A 534 -7.77 -15.84 -27.60
N LEU A 535 -8.86 -15.75 -26.83
CA LEU A 535 -9.59 -16.89 -26.25
C LEU A 535 -10.97 -17.02 -26.88
N GLN A 536 -11.44 -18.26 -27.09
CA GLN A 536 -12.78 -18.56 -27.57
C GLN A 536 -13.48 -19.54 -26.66
N SER A 537 -14.71 -19.21 -26.27
CA SER A 537 -15.57 -20.12 -25.51
C SER A 537 -16.07 -21.28 -26.36
N GLN A 538 -16.68 -22.30 -25.75
CA GLN A 538 -17.30 -23.41 -26.45
C GLN A 538 -18.53 -22.99 -27.29
N SER A 539 -19.21 -21.89 -26.89
CA SER A 539 -20.33 -21.28 -27.60
C SER A 539 -19.91 -20.32 -28.72
N GLY A 540 -18.59 -20.09 -28.90
CA GLY A 540 -18.05 -19.28 -29.99
C GLY A 540 -17.73 -17.83 -29.59
N GLY A 541 -18.01 -17.40 -28.38
CA GLY A 541 -17.66 -16.05 -27.89
C GLY A 541 -16.15 -15.85 -27.79
N ASN A 542 -15.68 -14.67 -28.22
CA ASN A 542 -14.27 -14.33 -28.21
C ASN A 542 -13.96 -13.32 -27.09
N LEU A 543 -12.82 -13.49 -26.44
CA LEU A 543 -12.33 -12.59 -25.41
C LEU A 543 -10.82 -12.36 -25.56
N GLN A 544 -10.41 -11.09 -25.54
CA GLN A 544 -9.00 -10.72 -25.46
C GLN A 544 -8.52 -10.77 -24.00
N ALA A 545 -7.36 -11.37 -23.81
CA ALA A 545 -6.72 -11.47 -22.51
C ALA A 545 -5.24 -11.04 -22.59
N ILE A 546 -4.70 -10.56 -21.48
CA ILE A 546 -3.29 -10.16 -21.37
C ILE A 546 -2.67 -10.82 -20.14
N ALA A 547 -1.52 -11.46 -20.31
CA ALA A 547 -0.62 -11.86 -19.26
C ALA A 547 0.52 -10.85 -19.16
N PHE A 548 0.53 -10.06 -18.08
CA PHE A 548 1.54 -9.02 -17.88
C PHE A 548 2.86 -9.63 -17.40
N ARG A 549 3.98 -9.20 -18.01
CA ARG A 549 5.35 -9.62 -17.64
C ARG A 549 5.52 -11.15 -17.67
N ALA A 550 4.89 -11.82 -18.63
CA ALA A 550 4.82 -13.28 -18.67
C ALA A 550 5.73 -13.93 -19.72
N VAL A 551 6.42 -13.19 -20.59
CA VAL A 551 7.16 -13.76 -21.73
C VAL A 551 8.17 -14.82 -21.28
N ASP A 552 8.97 -14.53 -20.26
CA ASP A 552 10.04 -15.42 -19.78
C ASP A 552 9.63 -16.14 -18.47
N THR A 553 8.36 -16.54 -18.37
CA THR A 553 7.83 -17.24 -17.19
C THR A 553 7.17 -18.55 -17.55
N ALA A 554 6.98 -19.45 -16.58
CA ALA A 554 6.27 -20.71 -16.76
C ALA A 554 4.85 -20.51 -17.36
N LEU A 555 4.15 -19.43 -16.97
CA LEU A 555 2.86 -19.07 -17.57
C LEU A 555 3.01 -18.73 -19.06
N GLY A 556 4.03 -17.96 -19.42
CA GLY A 556 4.31 -17.58 -20.81
C GLY A 556 4.62 -18.79 -21.69
N GLU A 557 5.50 -19.67 -21.21
CA GLU A 557 5.83 -20.93 -21.89
C GLU A 557 4.57 -21.81 -22.06
N PHE A 558 3.74 -21.90 -21.03
CA PHE A 558 2.47 -22.63 -21.09
C PHE A 558 1.56 -22.08 -22.20
N LEU A 559 1.37 -20.76 -22.24
CA LEU A 559 0.51 -20.11 -23.23
C LEU A 559 1.03 -20.32 -24.66
N PHE A 560 2.35 -20.17 -24.89
CA PHE A 560 2.92 -20.41 -26.22
C PHE A 560 2.81 -21.87 -26.68
N LYS A 561 3.04 -22.83 -25.78
CA LYS A 561 3.00 -24.27 -26.06
C LYS A 561 1.60 -24.80 -26.31
N ASN A 562 0.56 -24.15 -25.78
CA ASN A 562 -0.81 -24.66 -25.83
C ASN A 562 -1.72 -23.86 -26.77
N ARG A 563 -1.15 -23.10 -27.73
CA ARG A 563 -1.92 -22.48 -28.82
C ARG A 563 -2.72 -23.52 -29.59
N GLY A 564 -3.96 -23.18 -29.93
CA GLY A 564 -4.93 -24.09 -30.59
C GLY A 564 -5.60 -25.12 -29.67
N LYS A 565 -5.15 -25.29 -28.43
CA LYS A 565 -5.71 -26.25 -27.47
C LYS A 565 -6.78 -25.62 -26.59
N THR A 566 -7.56 -26.51 -25.96
CA THR A 566 -8.53 -26.13 -24.91
C THR A 566 -7.82 -26.12 -23.56
N VAL A 567 -7.96 -25.00 -22.83
CA VAL A 567 -7.30 -24.75 -21.54
C VAL A 567 -8.27 -24.10 -20.56
N HIS A 568 -7.91 -24.13 -19.29
CA HIS A 568 -8.51 -23.29 -18.26
C HIS A 568 -7.62 -22.06 -18.06
N ILE A 569 -8.20 -20.86 -18.02
CA ILE A 569 -7.48 -19.60 -17.80
C ILE A 569 -8.03 -18.93 -16.55
N ALA A 570 -7.17 -18.67 -15.56
CA ALA A 570 -7.51 -17.92 -14.36
C ALA A 570 -7.02 -16.47 -14.46
N GLY A 571 -7.82 -15.54 -13.93
CA GLY A 571 -7.45 -14.13 -13.95
C GLY A 571 -8.58 -13.22 -13.46
N SER A 572 -8.45 -11.92 -13.75
CA SER A 572 -9.39 -10.88 -13.32
C SER A 572 -9.90 -10.06 -14.49
N LEU A 573 -11.12 -9.52 -14.36
CA LEU A 573 -11.67 -8.55 -15.30
C LEU A 573 -11.15 -7.15 -14.97
N SER A 574 -10.84 -6.36 -16.00
CA SER A 574 -10.45 -4.96 -15.86
C SER A 574 -10.95 -4.15 -17.04
N GLY A 575 -11.14 -2.84 -16.84
CA GLY A 575 -11.37 -1.90 -17.93
C GLY A 575 -10.07 -1.65 -18.69
N ASN A 576 -10.17 -1.57 -20.00
CA ASN A 576 -9.11 -1.11 -20.89
C ASN A 576 -9.61 0.14 -21.62
N TYR A 577 -8.88 1.24 -21.47
CA TYR A 577 -9.20 2.53 -22.10
C TYR A 577 -8.25 2.75 -23.27
N TRP A 578 -8.80 2.87 -24.48
CA TRP A 578 -8.02 3.13 -25.67
C TRP A 578 -8.76 4.11 -26.60
N ASN A 579 -8.10 5.22 -26.96
CA ASN A 579 -8.69 6.26 -27.81
C ASN A 579 -10.10 6.72 -27.37
N GLY A 580 -10.30 6.90 -26.06
CA GLY A 580 -11.59 7.32 -25.49
C GLY A 580 -12.64 6.21 -25.38
N ASN A 581 -12.37 5.01 -25.87
CA ASN A 581 -13.27 3.87 -25.75
C ASN A 581 -12.88 2.99 -24.57
N ARG A 582 -13.89 2.53 -23.81
CA ARG A 582 -13.73 1.58 -22.72
C ARG A 582 -14.16 0.19 -23.21
N SER A 583 -13.31 -0.81 -22.97
CA SER A 583 -13.58 -2.21 -23.27
C SER A 583 -13.20 -3.10 -22.09
N VAL A 584 -13.73 -4.32 -22.06
CA VAL A 584 -13.34 -5.32 -21.05
C VAL A 584 -12.08 -6.03 -21.50
N GLN A 585 -11.15 -6.21 -20.58
CA GLN A 585 -9.93 -7.00 -20.74
C GLN A 585 -9.82 -8.03 -19.62
N PHE A 586 -9.46 -9.27 -19.96
CA PHE A 586 -9.14 -10.29 -18.99
C PHE A 586 -7.64 -10.31 -18.72
N ARG A 587 -7.24 -10.09 -17.46
CA ARG A 587 -5.83 -10.15 -17.02
C ARG A 587 -5.53 -11.55 -16.55
N ILE A 588 -4.73 -12.29 -17.31
CA ILE A 588 -4.34 -13.66 -17.00
C ILE A 588 -3.37 -13.66 -15.82
N THR A 589 -3.68 -14.44 -14.80
CA THR A 589 -2.83 -14.69 -13.63
C THR A 589 -2.22 -16.08 -13.69
N ASP A 590 -2.97 -17.07 -14.21
CA ASP A 590 -2.55 -18.46 -14.26
C ASP A 590 -3.31 -19.24 -15.35
N ALA A 591 -2.86 -20.44 -15.67
CA ALA A 591 -3.50 -21.31 -16.66
C ALA A 591 -3.30 -22.79 -16.29
N ALA A 592 -4.21 -23.65 -16.78
CA ALA A 592 -4.11 -25.10 -16.60
C ALA A 592 -4.65 -25.85 -17.84
N ILE A 593 -4.24 -27.10 -18.00
CA ILE A 593 -4.83 -28.00 -19.01
C ILE A 593 -6.27 -28.30 -18.63
N ALA A 594 -7.18 -28.35 -19.65
CA ALA A 594 -8.62 -28.60 -19.45
C ALA A 594 -8.97 -30.09 -19.49
#